data_ebbdf7933fb708b36a2e248a7b29127f
#
_entry.id   ebbdf7933fb708b36a2e248a7b29127f
#
_cell.length_a   1.000
_cell.length_b   1.000
_cell.length_c   1.000
_cell.angle_alpha   90.00
_cell.angle_beta   90.00
_cell.angle_gamma   90.00
#
_symmetry.space_group_name_H-M   'P 1'
#
loop_
_entity.id
_entity.type
_entity.pdbx_description
1 polymer ?
#
loop_
_entity_poly.entity_id
_entity_poly.type
_entity_poly.pdbx_seq_one_letter_code
_entity_poly.pdbx_strand_id
1 'polypeptide(L)'
;MKNLKLTNNIKLINKKFKKNEFYHFLKTSNLSIVIPKIKNKYILVSQKRIPINQINFEFPSGIIEKHETALISAKKELIEETGYKSRNKLRKITSFYSEPGRLTTKITGFFCNNLIKISKPEKG
;
A
#
# COMPACT_ATOMS: atom_id res chain seq x y z
N MET A 1 -26.00 13.28 -8.40
CA MET A 1 -25.40 12.85 -7.10
C MET A 1 -24.04 13.50 -6.93
N LYS A 2 -23.79 14.08 -5.79
CA LYS A 2 -22.50 14.75 -5.51
C LYS A 2 -21.42 13.76 -5.13
N ASN A 3 -20.15 14.10 -5.38
CA ASN A 3 -19.03 13.39 -4.83
C ASN A 3 -19.01 13.54 -3.30
N LEU A 4 -18.60 12.50 -2.58
CA LEU A 4 -18.58 12.47 -1.13
C LEU A 4 -17.19 12.12 -0.61
N LYS A 5 -16.62 13.01 0.19
CA LYS A 5 -15.38 12.72 0.90
C LYS A 5 -15.71 11.88 2.14
N LEU A 6 -15.19 10.67 2.20
CA LEU A 6 -15.37 9.77 3.34
C LEU A 6 -14.25 9.94 4.37
N THR A 7 -13.02 10.03 3.90
CA THR A 7 -11.82 10.31 4.71
C THR A 7 -10.86 11.17 3.91
N ASN A 8 -9.69 11.50 4.48
CA ASN A 8 -8.64 12.18 3.72
C ASN A 8 -8.13 11.36 2.54
N ASN A 9 -8.26 10.05 2.61
CA ASN A 9 -7.71 9.11 1.64
C ASN A 9 -8.76 8.43 0.77
N ILE A 10 -10.05 8.67 1.02
CA ILE A 10 -11.15 8.00 0.32
C ILE A 10 -12.24 8.99 -0.05
N LYS A 11 -12.56 9.04 -1.32
CA LYS A 11 -13.68 9.84 -1.85
C LYS A 11 -14.55 8.96 -2.74
N LEU A 12 -15.87 9.02 -2.56
CA LEU A 12 -16.82 8.47 -3.51
C LEU A 12 -16.99 9.44 -4.67
N ILE A 13 -16.75 8.99 -5.88
CA ILE A 13 -16.82 9.78 -7.11
C ILE A 13 -17.99 9.32 -7.96
N ASN A 14 -18.77 10.29 -8.43
CA ASN A 14 -19.78 10.11 -9.46
C ASN A 14 -19.28 10.77 -10.73
N LYS A 15 -19.01 10.00 -11.76
CA LYS A 15 -18.54 10.53 -13.05
C LYS A 15 -19.53 10.17 -14.14
N LYS A 16 -20.06 11.19 -14.81
CA LYS A 16 -20.82 11.01 -16.03
C LYS A 16 -19.87 10.61 -17.15
N PHE A 17 -20.15 9.51 -17.83
CA PHE A 17 -19.31 9.05 -18.94
C PHE A 17 -20.08 8.92 -20.26
N LYS A 18 -21.42 8.82 -20.19
CA LYS A 18 -22.31 8.87 -21.35
C LYS A 18 -23.58 9.65 -21.01
N LYS A 19 -24.38 9.99 -22.02
CA LYS A 19 -25.68 10.61 -21.80
C LYS A 19 -26.51 9.69 -20.88
N ASN A 20 -26.91 10.22 -19.72
CA ASN A 20 -27.69 9.52 -18.70
C ASN A 20 -27.03 8.29 -18.03
N GLU A 21 -25.72 8.09 -18.21
CA GLU A 21 -24.98 7.03 -17.54
C GLU A 21 -23.89 7.61 -16.64
N PHE A 22 -23.83 7.14 -15.39
CA PHE A 22 -22.86 7.55 -14.37
C PHE A 22 -22.05 6.35 -13.93
N TYR A 23 -20.77 6.58 -13.65
CA TYR A 23 -19.88 5.61 -13.05
C TYR A 23 -19.58 6.02 -11.62
N HIS A 24 -19.72 5.08 -10.69
CA HIS A 24 -19.44 5.27 -9.27
C HIS A 24 -18.17 4.50 -8.90
N PHE A 25 -17.22 5.19 -8.31
CA PHE A 25 -15.98 4.56 -7.88
C PHE A 25 -15.38 5.28 -6.68
N LEU A 26 -14.42 4.65 -6.02
CA LEU A 26 -13.67 5.26 -4.93
C LEU A 26 -12.34 5.79 -5.44
N LYS A 27 -12.12 7.08 -5.25
CA LYS A 27 -10.79 7.67 -5.39
C LYS A 27 -10.05 7.46 -4.08
N THR A 28 -8.94 6.73 -4.14
CA THR A 28 -8.16 6.30 -2.97
C THR A 28 -6.70 6.70 -3.15
N SER A 29 -5.96 6.77 -2.03
CA SER A 29 -4.52 6.99 -2.05
C SER A 29 -3.81 5.80 -2.68
N ASN A 30 -2.65 6.07 -3.28
CA ASN A 30 -1.77 5.03 -3.79
C ASN A 30 -0.99 4.38 -2.65
N LEU A 31 -0.54 3.16 -2.87
CA LEU A 31 0.16 2.35 -1.88
C LEU A 31 1.55 1.95 -2.37
N SER A 32 2.48 1.79 -1.44
CA SER A 32 3.73 1.08 -1.65
C SER A 32 3.69 -0.25 -0.92
N ILE A 33 4.27 -1.27 -1.51
CA ILE A 33 4.45 -2.60 -0.92
C ILE A 33 5.93 -2.97 -1.00
N VAL A 34 6.45 -3.60 0.05
CA VAL A 34 7.80 -4.16 0.06
C VAL A 34 7.72 -5.68 0.20
N ILE A 35 8.49 -6.37 -0.62
CA ILE A 35 8.68 -7.82 -0.54
C ILE A 35 10.08 -8.07 0.05
N PRO A 36 10.19 -8.19 1.38
CA PRO A 36 11.48 -8.38 2.03
C PRO A 36 11.79 -9.86 2.18
N LYS A 37 12.97 -10.25 1.74
CA LYS A 37 13.44 -11.63 1.82
C LYS A 37 14.69 -11.72 2.68
N ILE A 38 14.71 -12.65 3.63
CA ILE A 38 15.89 -13.01 4.42
C ILE A 38 16.16 -14.48 4.21
N LYS A 39 17.37 -14.81 3.69
CA LYS A 39 17.71 -16.19 3.33
C LYS A 39 16.65 -16.74 2.36
N ASN A 40 15.97 -17.80 2.72
CA ASN A 40 14.90 -18.41 1.90
C ASN A 40 13.48 -18.10 2.40
N LYS A 41 13.34 -17.07 3.25
CA LYS A 41 12.05 -16.72 3.86
C LYS A 41 11.66 -15.29 3.54
N TYR A 42 10.37 -15.04 3.40
CA TYR A 42 9.80 -13.72 3.29
C TYR A 42 9.31 -13.23 4.63
N ILE A 43 9.42 -11.93 4.88
CA ILE A 43 8.87 -11.31 6.08
C ILE A 43 7.46 -10.85 5.76
N LEU A 44 6.50 -11.32 6.54
CA LEU A 44 5.12 -10.87 6.48
C LEU A 44 4.74 -10.20 7.80
N VAL A 45 3.76 -9.33 7.75
CA VAL A 45 3.13 -8.73 8.91
C VAL A 45 1.71 -9.28 9.04
N SER A 46 1.24 -9.46 10.28
CA SER A 46 -0.14 -9.87 10.54
C SER A 46 -0.95 -8.66 10.98
N GLN A 47 -2.14 -8.50 10.43
CA GLN A 47 -3.03 -7.41 10.79
C GLN A 47 -4.47 -7.89 10.89
N LYS A 48 -5.19 -7.39 11.89
CA LYS A 48 -6.64 -7.55 11.95
C LYS A 48 -7.26 -6.61 10.92
N ARG A 49 -7.91 -7.17 9.91
CA ARG A 49 -8.62 -6.41 8.88
C ARG A 49 -10.11 -6.43 9.14
N ILE A 50 -10.65 -5.26 9.51
CA ILE A 50 -12.07 -5.10 9.85
C ILE A 50 -12.99 -5.51 8.70
N PRO A 51 -12.75 -5.10 7.44
CA PRO A 51 -13.68 -5.43 6.34
C PRO A 51 -13.89 -6.93 6.13
N ILE A 52 -12.88 -7.74 6.39
CA ILE A 52 -12.95 -9.19 6.23
C ILE A 52 -13.06 -9.93 7.57
N ASN A 53 -13.05 -9.18 8.67
CA ASN A 53 -13.18 -9.65 10.04
C ASN A 53 -12.24 -10.82 10.41
N GLN A 54 -10.99 -10.75 9.95
CA GLN A 54 -9.99 -11.77 10.25
C GLN A 54 -8.58 -11.18 10.28
N ILE A 55 -7.65 -11.96 10.87
CA ILE A 55 -6.22 -11.64 10.79
C ILE A 55 -5.73 -12.01 9.40
N ASN A 56 -5.04 -11.09 8.76
CA ASN A 56 -4.49 -11.26 7.42
C ASN A 56 -2.97 -11.15 7.46
N PHE A 57 -2.27 -12.00 6.70
CA PHE A 57 -0.83 -11.94 6.53
C PHE A 57 -0.52 -11.18 5.25
N GLU A 58 0.28 -10.12 5.37
CA GLU A 58 0.52 -9.18 4.28
C GLU A 58 2.00 -8.82 4.20
N PHE A 59 2.45 -8.43 3.02
CA PHE A 59 3.73 -7.74 2.92
C PHE A 59 3.63 -6.35 3.54
N PRO A 60 4.74 -5.82 4.12
CA PRO A 60 4.76 -4.45 4.62
C PRO A 60 4.29 -3.47 3.54
N SER A 61 3.35 -2.61 3.89
CA SER A 61 2.76 -1.66 2.95
C SER A 61 2.21 -0.44 3.66
N GLY A 62 2.06 0.65 2.92
CA GLY A 62 1.45 1.85 3.44
C GLY A 62 1.06 2.82 2.36
N ILE A 63 0.29 3.81 2.77
CA ILE A 63 -0.16 4.91 1.93
C ILE A 63 1.03 5.79 1.57
N ILE A 64 1.14 6.13 0.27
CA ILE A 64 2.11 7.11 -0.21
C ILE A 64 1.54 8.50 0.07
N GLU A 65 2.14 9.22 1.01
CA GLU A 65 1.72 10.57 1.35
C GLU A 65 2.05 11.56 0.21
N LYS A 66 1.38 12.72 0.20
CA LYS A 66 1.51 13.71 -0.88
C LYS A 66 2.95 14.16 -1.17
N HIS A 67 3.77 14.25 -0.13
CA HIS A 67 5.16 14.71 -0.22
C HIS A 67 6.16 13.57 -0.37
N GLU A 68 5.68 12.32 -0.46
CA GLU A 68 6.52 11.13 -0.55
C GLU A 68 6.55 10.56 -1.97
N THR A 69 7.68 9.96 -2.34
CA THR A 69 7.73 9.03 -3.47
C THR A 69 7.34 7.64 -2.99
N ALA A 70 7.01 6.75 -3.92
CA ALA A 70 6.75 5.35 -3.58
C ALA A 70 7.96 4.69 -2.88
N LEU A 71 9.18 5.02 -3.31
CA LEU A 71 10.41 4.50 -2.71
C LEU A 71 10.58 4.96 -1.26
N ILE A 72 10.36 6.23 -0.98
CA ILE A 72 10.44 6.78 0.39
C ILE A 72 9.41 6.12 1.29
N SER A 73 8.17 6.01 0.82
CA SER A 73 7.10 5.32 1.55
C SER A 73 7.45 3.86 1.84
N ALA A 74 7.96 3.13 0.85
CA ALA A 74 8.36 1.74 1.00
C ALA A 74 9.46 1.55 2.05
N LYS A 75 10.48 2.39 2.04
CA LYS A 75 11.56 2.36 3.05
C LYS A 75 11.02 2.59 4.46
N LYS A 76 10.16 3.57 4.61
CA LYS A 76 9.53 3.92 5.88
C LYS A 76 8.69 2.76 6.42
N GLU A 77 7.80 2.20 5.61
CA GLU A 77 6.92 1.12 6.02
C GLU A 77 7.70 -0.16 6.36
N LEU A 78 8.76 -0.47 5.65
CA LEU A 78 9.62 -1.61 5.96
C LEU A 78 10.16 -1.51 7.39
N ILE A 79 10.70 -0.35 7.77
CA ILE A 79 11.23 -0.11 9.10
C ILE A 79 10.13 -0.14 10.16
N GLU A 80 9.06 0.62 9.94
CA GLU A 80 7.97 0.75 10.91
C GLU A 80 7.25 -0.56 11.19
N GLU A 81 6.99 -1.34 10.16
CA GLU A 81 6.21 -2.57 10.30
C GLU A 81 7.04 -3.80 10.64
N THR A 82 8.33 -3.84 10.31
CA THR A 82 9.18 -5.02 10.52
C THR A 82 10.39 -4.78 11.42
N GLY A 83 10.84 -3.54 11.58
CA GLY A 83 12.09 -3.20 12.25
C GLY A 83 13.34 -3.51 11.42
N TYR A 84 13.18 -3.90 10.17
CA TYR A 84 14.29 -4.13 9.25
C TYR A 84 14.52 -2.94 8.33
N LYS A 85 15.78 -2.73 7.99
CA LYS A 85 16.22 -1.76 7.00
C LYS A 85 16.96 -2.49 5.88
N SER A 86 16.74 -2.07 4.64
CA SER A 86 17.53 -2.57 3.52
C SER A 86 18.90 -1.91 3.49
N ARG A 87 19.96 -2.70 3.37
CA ARG A 87 21.33 -2.20 3.20
C ARG A 87 21.56 -1.67 1.80
N ASN A 88 20.84 -2.22 0.83
CA ASN A 88 20.90 -1.83 -0.57
C ASN A 88 19.65 -1.04 -0.94
N LYS A 89 19.69 -0.38 -2.10
CA LYS A 89 18.51 0.28 -2.65
C LYS A 89 17.41 -0.74 -2.90
N LEU A 90 16.17 -0.41 -2.51
CA LEU A 90 15.00 -1.19 -2.85
C LEU A 90 14.82 -1.23 -4.37
N ARG A 91 14.58 -2.41 -4.92
CA ARG A 91 14.38 -2.59 -6.35
C ARG A 91 12.90 -2.56 -6.68
N LYS A 92 12.47 -1.61 -7.49
CA LYS A 92 11.11 -1.59 -8.02
C LYS A 92 10.89 -2.79 -8.94
N ILE A 93 9.85 -3.57 -8.66
CA ILE A 93 9.53 -4.76 -9.45
C ILE A 93 8.27 -4.60 -10.27
N THR A 94 7.31 -3.81 -9.80
CA THR A 94 6.04 -3.67 -10.50
C THR A 94 5.27 -2.44 -10.05
N SER A 95 4.30 -2.06 -10.87
CA SER A 95 3.29 -1.08 -10.53
C SER A 95 1.99 -1.51 -11.20
N PHE A 96 0.90 -1.55 -10.45
CA PHE A 96 -0.39 -2.02 -10.95
C PHE A 96 -1.55 -1.37 -10.20
N TYR A 97 -2.73 -1.42 -10.80
CA TYR A 97 -3.97 -1.01 -10.14
C TYR A 97 -4.61 -2.22 -9.46
N SER A 98 -4.91 -2.08 -8.16
CA SER A 98 -5.42 -3.21 -7.35
C SER A 98 -6.80 -3.70 -7.78
N GLU A 99 -7.69 -2.76 -8.06
CA GLU A 99 -9.06 -3.06 -8.49
C GLU A 99 -9.58 -1.93 -9.40
N PRO A 100 -9.13 -1.89 -10.67
CA PRO A 100 -9.38 -0.74 -11.54
C PRO A 100 -10.86 -0.51 -11.89
N GLY A 101 -11.72 -1.48 -11.66
CA GLY A 101 -13.16 -1.33 -11.85
C GLY A 101 -13.87 -0.51 -10.77
N ARG A 102 -13.27 -0.36 -9.59
CA ARG A 102 -13.90 0.31 -8.43
C ARG A 102 -13.03 1.33 -7.74
N LEU A 103 -11.70 1.16 -7.80
CA LEU A 103 -10.75 1.95 -7.05
C LEU A 103 -9.74 2.61 -7.99
N THR A 104 -9.23 3.76 -7.56
CA THR A 104 -8.11 4.40 -8.26
C THR A 104 -6.74 3.97 -7.71
N THR A 105 -6.71 3.09 -6.73
CA THR A 105 -5.49 2.68 -6.02
C THR A 105 -4.46 2.08 -6.98
N LYS A 106 -3.32 2.73 -7.09
CA LYS A 106 -2.13 2.20 -7.75
C LYS A 106 -1.16 1.70 -6.67
N ILE A 107 -0.68 0.48 -6.84
CA ILE A 107 0.28 -0.15 -5.94
C ILE A 107 1.63 -0.22 -6.64
N THR A 108 2.68 0.26 -5.96
CA THR A 108 4.06 0.12 -6.43
C THR A 108 4.79 -0.84 -5.52
N GLY A 109 5.33 -1.90 -6.08
CA GLY A 109 6.01 -2.98 -5.36
C GLY A 109 7.53 -2.89 -5.48
N PHE A 110 8.21 -3.15 -4.36
CA PHE A 110 9.67 -3.18 -4.25
C PHE A 110 10.13 -4.48 -3.64
N PHE A 111 11.30 -4.92 -4.06
CA PHE A 111 11.97 -6.10 -3.53
C PHE A 111 13.27 -5.72 -2.83
N CYS A 112 13.58 -6.42 -1.72
CA CYS A 112 14.88 -6.34 -1.07
C CYS A 112 15.24 -7.67 -0.42
N ASN A 113 16.52 -8.00 -0.42
CA ASN A 113 17.05 -9.25 0.12
C ASN A 113 18.33 -9.08 0.94
N ASN A 114 18.71 -7.85 1.23
CA ASN A 114 19.87 -7.54 2.07
C ASN A 114 19.41 -6.64 3.21
N LEU A 115 18.99 -7.27 4.30
CA LEU A 115 18.30 -6.62 5.40
C LEU A 115 19.12 -6.70 6.69
N ILE A 116 18.99 -5.65 7.50
CA ILE A 116 19.53 -5.60 8.86
C ILE A 116 18.44 -5.19 9.84
N LYS A 117 18.35 -5.89 10.96
CA LYS A 117 17.44 -5.54 12.05
C LYS A 117 17.97 -4.31 12.78
N ILE A 118 17.18 -3.24 12.83
CA ILE A 118 17.58 -2.00 13.49
C ILE A 118 16.66 -1.59 14.64
N SER A 119 15.45 -2.13 14.71
CA SER A 119 14.47 -1.77 15.73
C SER A 119 13.45 -2.88 15.91
N LYS A 120 12.56 -2.72 16.89
CA LYS A 120 11.33 -3.51 16.97
C LYS A 120 10.28 -2.91 16.05
N PRO A 121 9.32 -3.71 15.55
CA PRO A 121 8.17 -3.16 14.84
C PRO A 121 7.42 -2.13 15.69
N GLU A 122 7.06 -1.01 15.08
CA GLU A 122 6.28 0.03 15.76
C GLU A 122 4.78 -0.27 15.70
N LYS A 123 4.36 -0.96 14.63
CA LYS A 123 2.98 -1.39 14.40
C LYS A 123 2.92 -2.89 14.63
N GLY A 124 2.22 -3.29 15.62
CA GLY A 124 2.24 -4.64 16.03
C GLY A 124 1.08 -5.48 15.80
#